data_99b327cbf717b51a4956aa23670a2bc7
#
_entry.id   99b327cbf717b51a4956aa23670a2bc7
#
_cell.length_a   1.000
_cell.length_b   1.000
_cell.length_c   1.000
_cell.angle_alpha   90.00
_cell.angle_beta   90.00
_cell.angle_gamma   90.00
#
_symmetry.space_group_name_H-M   'P 1'
#
loop_
_entity.id
_entity.type
_entity.pdbx_description
1 polymer ?
#
loop_
_entity_poly.entity_id
_entity_poly.type
_entity_poly.pdbx_seq_one_letter_code
_entity_poly.pdbx_strand_id
1 'polypeptide(L)'
;MTTNIVVKLQFEALHNWPGVVNMLPDQPWIHMLKDKHRHIFYITLEKGVTHSDRDVEIILFKQSVVSHLETRFGRPGDLGALSCEMLAEYLLREYNCESAEVLEDNENGA
;
A
#
# COMPACT_ATOMS: atom_id res chain seq x y z
N MET A 1 23.10 -4.54 16.75
CA MET A 1 22.53 -3.48 15.91
C MET A 1 21.80 -4.10 14.73
N THR A 2 20.61 -3.63 14.43
CA THR A 2 19.84 -4.09 13.26
C THR A 2 19.85 -2.99 12.21
N THR A 3 19.89 -3.40 10.95
CA THR A 3 19.80 -2.49 9.82
C THR A 3 18.56 -2.84 9.02
N ASN A 4 17.81 -1.82 8.64
CA ASN A 4 16.68 -1.98 7.73
C ASN A 4 16.95 -1.21 6.44
N ILE A 5 16.56 -1.77 5.32
CA ILE A 5 16.51 -1.02 4.07
C ILE A 5 15.12 -0.37 3.93
N VAL A 6 15.06 0.74 3.22
CA VAL A 6 13.82 1.49 2.98
C VAL A 6 13.64 1.63 1.49
N VAL A 7 12.47 1.26 0.98
CA VAL A 7 12.07 1.54 -0.40
C VAL A 7 10.76 2.32 -0.40
N LYS A 8 10.65 3.24 -1.34
CA LYS A 8 9.46 4.06 -1.53
C LYS A 8 9.00 3.92 -2.97
N LEU A 9 7.70 3.73 -3.15
CA LEU A 9 7.12 3.60 -4.48
C LEU A 9 5.74 4.24 -4.53
N GLN A 10 5.27 4.47 -5.75
CA GLN A 10 3.94 5.00 -6.00
C GLN A 10 3.17 3.98 -6.82
N PHE A 11 1.89 3.82 -6.51
CA PHE A 11 1.01 2.92 -7.23
C PHE A 11 -0.34 3.59 -7.47
N GLU A 12 -0.66 3.87 -8.73
CA GLU A 12 -1.94 4.43 -9.11
C GLU A 12 -3.00 3.34 -9.13
N ALA A 13 -4.10 3.55 -8.42
CA ALA A 13 -5.16 2.54 -8.34
C ALA A 13 -6.50 3.15 -7.96
N LEU A 14 -7.55 2.40 -8.31
CA LEU A 14 -8.91 2.64 -7.83
C LEU A 14 -9.15 1.79 -6.59
N HIS A 15 -9.96 2.30 -5.68
CA HIS A 15 -10.57 1.50 -4.63
C HIS A 15 -11.92 2.10 -4.22
N ASN A 16 -12.65 1.37 -3.38
CA ASN A 16 -13.92 1.87 -2.86
C ASN A 16 -14.20 1.24 -1.49
N TRP A 17 -15.09 1.88 -0.76
CA TRP A 17 -15.54 1.38 0.54
C TRP A 17 -17.04 1.06 0.48
N PRO A 18 -17.42 -0.17 0.09
CA PRO A 18 -18.84 -0.53 -0.05
C PRO A 18 -19.64 -0.41 1.24
N GLY A 19 -19.00 -0.63 2.38
CA GLY A 19 -19.66 -0.65 3.69
C GLY A 19 -19.88 0.72 4.32
N VAL A 20 -19.45 1.83 3.69
CA VAL A 20 -19.47 3.16 4.31
C VAL A 20 -20.85 3.59 4.79
N VAL A 21 -21.90 3.30 4.01
CA VAL A 21 -23.27 3.71 4.34
C VAL A 21 -23.76 2.99 5.61
N ASN A 22 -23.46 1.69 5.72
CA ASN A 22 -23.88 0.90 6.87
C ASN A 22 -23.04 1.19 8.12
N MET A 23 -21.76 1.49 7.95
CA MET A 23 -20.85 1.76 9.07
C MET A 23 -20.98 3.18 9.60
N LEU A 24 -21.24 4.15 8.71
CA LEU A 24 -21.34 5.58 9.07
C LEU A 24 -22.63 6.18 8.51
N PRO A 25 -23.83 5.69 8.93
CA PRO A 25 -25.10 6.14 8.37
C PRO A 25 -25.38 7.63 8.62
N ASP A 26 -24.80 8.19 9.70
CA ASP A 26 -25.04 9.58 10.10
C ASP A 26 -24.03 10.54 9.46
N GLN A 27 -23.19 10.08 8.53
CA GLN A 27 -22.15 10.88 7.87
C GLN A 27 -22.33 10.82 6.34
N PRO A 28 -23.49 11.33 5.82
CA PRO A 28 -23.77 11.17 4.38
C PRO A 28 -22.77 11.86 3.46
N TRP A 29 -22.02 12.84 3.96
CA TRP A 29 -21.02 13.59 3.18
C TRP A 29 -19.83 12.74 2.74
N ILE A 30 -19.60 11.57 3.37
CA ILE A 30 -18.54 10.67 2.94
C ILE A 30 -19.05 9.41 2.25
N HIS A 31 -20.36 9.31 2.01
CA HIS A 31 -20.95 8.11 1.38
C HIS A 31 -20.49 7.91 -0.08
N MET A 32 -19.93 8.95 -0.72
CA MET A 32 -19.34 8.80 -2.05
C MET A 32 -18.16 7.81 -2.07
N LEU A 33 -17.59 7.48 -0.91
CA LEU A 33 -16.51 6.50 -0.84
C LEU A 33 -16.97 5.08 -1.22
N LYS A 34 -18.29 4.83 -1.29
CA LYS A 34 -18.81 3.56 -1.80
C LYS A 34 -18.51 3.34 -3.28
N ASP A 35 -18.37 4.42 -4.03
CA ASP A 35 -18.05 4.38 -5.45
C ASP A 35 -16.54 4.35 -5.65
N LYS A 36 -16.10 3.67 -6.70
CA LYS A 36 -14.67 3.60 -7.00
C LYS A 36 -14.10 4.99 -7.26
N HIS A 37 -12.98 5.26 -6.63
CA HIS A 37 -12.26 6.52 -6.75
C HIS A 37 -10.77 6.24 -6.87
N ARG A 38 -10.07 7.15 -7.53
CA ARG A 38 -8.67 7.00 -7.88
C ARG A 38 -7.79 7.74 -6.89
N HIS A 39 -6.70 7.08 -6.48
CA HIS A 39 -5.60 7.71 -5.74
C HIS A 39 -4.27 7.28 -6.32
N ILE A 40 -3.23 8.04 -6.02
CA ILE A 40 -1.86 7.54 -6.10
C ILE A 40 -1.49 7.11 -4.68
N PHE A 41 -1.25 5.80 -4.51
CA PHE A 41 -0.85 5.25 -3.22
C PHE A 41 0.66 5.37 -3.08
N TYR A 42 1.10 6.08 -2.04
CA TYR A 42 2.51 6.23 -1.70
C TYR A 42 2.85 5.18 -0.66
N ILE A 43 3.76 4.29 -1.02
CA ILE A 43 4.06 3.11 -0.22
C ILE A 43 5.51 3.19 0.23
N THR A 44 5.75 3.02 1.52
CA THR A 44 7.08 2.94 2.12
C THR A 44 7.19 1.62 2.84
N LEU A 45 8.21 0.83 2.51
CA LEU A 45 8.49 -0.45 3.15
C LEU A 45 9.86 -0.40 3.81
N GLU A 46 9.94 -0.86 5.06
CA GLU A 46 11.19 -1.08 5.76
C GLU A 46 11.39 -2.56 5.97
N LYS A 47 12.52 -3.08 5.52
CA LYS A 47 12.83 -4.50 5.61
C LYS A 47 14.16 -4.73 6.30
N GLY A 48 14.16 -5.60 7.31
CA GLY A 48 15.36 -5.99 8.01
C GLY A 48 16.33 -6.77 7.11
N VAL A 49 17.60 -6.51 7.27
CA VAL A 49 18.67 -7.20 6.54
C VAL A 49 19.67 -7.80 7.52
N THR A 50 20.40 -8.83 7.07
CA THR A 50 21.31 -9.60 7.90
C THR A 50 22.74 -9.08 7.88
N HIS A 51 23.08 -8.27 6.88
CA HIS A 51 24.38 -7.60 6.80
C HIS A 51 24.25 -6.29 6.02
N SER A 52 25.29 -5.47 6.07
CA SER A 52 25.23 -4.09 5.60
C SER A 52 25.66 -3.89 4.14
N ASP A 53 25.98 -4.95 3.41
CA ASP A 53 26.43 -4.83 2.03
C ASP A 53 25.48 -5.52 1.06
N ARG A 54 24.33 -4.89 0.84
CA ARG A 54 23.36 -5.32 -0.18
C ARG A 54 22.85 -6.74 -0.01
N ASP A 55 22.57 -7.14 1.21
CA ASP A 55 21.87 -8.42 1.49
C ASP A 55 20.59 -8.50 0.67
N VAL A 56 19.83 -7.42 0.67
CA VAL A 56 18.71 -7.20 -0.25
C VAL A 56 18.99 -5.91 -1.03
N GLU A 57 19.11 -6.02 -2.35
CA GLU A 57 19.42 -4.86 -3.18
C GLU A 57 18.17 -4.01 -3.35
N ILE A 58 18.26 -2.70 -3.06
CA ILE A 58 17.08 -1.83 -2.94
C ILE A 58 16.34 -1.61 -4.25
N ILE A 59 17.05 -1.53 -5.38
CA ILE A 59 16.41 -1.32 -6.68
C ILE A 59 15.66 -2.57 -7.10
N LEU A 60 16.27 -3.73 -6.94
CA LEU A 60 15.63 -5.02 -7.26
C LEU A 60 14.43 -5.27 -6.35
N PHE A 61 14.56 -4.93 -5.07
CA PHE A 61 13.44 -5.09 -4.14
C PHE A 61 12.28 -4.20 -4.53
N LYS A 62 12.54 -2.92 -4.79
CA LYS A 62 11.49 -2.00 -5.25
C LYS A 62 10.82 -2.50 -6.53
N GLN A 63 11.60 -2.92 -7.52
CA GLN A 63 11.06 -3.44 -8.77
C GLN A 63 10.19 -4.67 -8.56
N SER A 64 10.59 -5.58 -7.66
CA SER A 64 9.79 -6.77 -7.38
C SER A 64 8.44 -6.41 -6.75
N VAL A 65 8.40 -5.41 -5.87
CA VAL A 65 7.16 -4.93 -5.26
C VAL A 65 6.25 -4.29 -6.32
N VAL A 66 6.79 -3.41 -7.14
CA VAL A 66 6.03 -2.75 -8.21
C VAL A 66 5.45 -3.78 -9.17
N SER A 67 6.27 -4.72 -9.63
CA SER A 67 5.81 -5.78 -10.55
C SER A 67 4.73 -6.66 -9.91
N HIS A 68 4.87 -6.97 -8.64
CA HIS A 68 3.87 -7.75 -7.91
C HIS A 68 2.52 -7.03 -7.86
N LEU A 69 2.54 -5.74 -7.50
CA LEU A 69 1.31 -4.94 -7.44
C LEU A 69 0.65 -4.82 -8.81
N GLU A 70 1.42 -4.56 -9.86
CA GLU A 70 0.90 -4.46 -11.23
C GLU A 70 0.34 -5.78 -11.73
N THR A 71 0.99 -6.90 -11.42
CA THR A 71 0.52 -8.23 -11.81
C THR A 71 -0.77 -8.60 -11.08
N ARG A 72 -0.85 -8.29 -9.78
CA ARG A 72 -2.01 -8.67 -8.97
C ARG A 72 -3.21 -7.76 -9.18
N PHE A 73 -2.98 -6.45 -9.27
CA PHE A 73 -4.07 -5.47 -9.26
C PHE A 73 -4.26 -4.75 -10.61
N GLY A 74 -3.29 -4.84 -11.51
CA GLY A 74 -3.35 -4.17 -12.80
C GLY A 74 -2.56 -2.87 -12.85
N ARG A 75 -2.56 -2.25 -14.04
CA ARG A 75 -1.88 -0.96 -14.28
C ARG A 75 -2.72 -0.11 -15.25
N PRO A 76 -3.42 0.95 -14.75
CA PRO A 76 -3.60 1.30 -13.33
C PRO A 76 -4.31 0.18 -12.56
N GLY A 77 -4.10 0.16 -11.26
CA GLY A 77 -4.61 -0.92 -10.43
C GLY A 77 -6.07 -0.74 -10.04
N ASP A 78 -6.66 -1.84 -9.59
CA ASP A 78 -7.96 -1.85 -8.94
C ASP A 78 -7.83 -2.67 -7.65
N LEU A 79 -7.79 -1.98 -6.53
CA LEU A 79 -7.65 -2.59 -5.21
C LEU A 79 -8.99 -3.08 -4.65
N GLY A 80 -10.10 -2.78 -5.33
CA GLY A 80 -11.42 -3.16 -4.85
C GLY A 80 -11.72 -2.52 -3.51
N ALA A 81 -12.12 -3.34 -2.54
CA ALA A 81 -12.50 -2.89 -1.20
C ALA A 81 -11.32 -2.78 -0.23
N LEU A 82 -10.07 -2.90 -0.69
CA LEU A 82 -8.92 -2.78 0.20
C LEU A 82 -8.76 -1.35 0.70
N SER A 83 -8.66 -1.21 2.04
CA SER A 83 -8.27 0.04 2.68
C SER A 83 -6.76 0.20 2.67
N CYS A 84 -6.27 1.38 3.06
CA CYS A 84 -4.84 1.57 3.28
C CYS A 84 -4.29 0.59 4.32
N GLU A 85 -5.04 0.36 5.41
CA GLU A 85 -4.65 -0.58 6.46
C GLU A 85 -4.49 -1.99 5.91
N MET A 86 -5.45 -2.45 5.11
CA MET A 86 -5.42 -3.79 4.53
C MET A 86 -4.26 -3.95 3.55
N LEU A 87 -3.99 -2.95 2.73
CA LEU A 87 -2.87 -2.99 1.80
C LEU A 87 -1.54 -2.97 2.54
N ALA A 88 -1.41 -2.13 3.59
CA ALA A 88 -0.22 -2.08 4.41
C ALA A 88 0.05 -3.44 5.09
N GLU A 89 -0.97 -4.05 5.69
CA GLU A 89 -0.84 -5.38 6.30
C GLU A 89 -0.46 -6.44 5.28
N TYR A 90 -1.06 -6.40 4.10
CA TYR A 90 -0.74 -7.35 3.02
C TYR A 90 0.73 -7.27 2.63
N LEU A 91 1.23 -6.06 2.40
CA LEU A 91 2.63 -5.86 2.00
C LEU A 91 3.60 -6.21 3.12
N LEU A 92 3.26 -5.88 4.37
CA LEU A 92 4.06 -6.22 5.53
C LEU A 92 4.31 -7.73 5.60
N ARG A 93 3.26 -8.52 5.42
CA ARG A 93 3.35 -9.98 5.48
C ARG A 93 4.01 -10.58 4.25
N GLU A 94 3.62 -10.11 3.07
CA GLU A 94 4.11 -10.66 1.80
C GLU A 94 5.63 -10.55 1.70
N TYR A 95 6.20 -9.46 2.18
CA TYR A 95 7.63 -9.20 2.09
C TYR A 95 8.36 -9.34 3.42
N ASN A 96 7.67 -9.76 4.46
CA ASN A 96 8.25 -9.92 5.80
C ASN A 96 9.00 -8.65 6.22
N CYS A 97 8.32 -7.50 6.12
CA CYS A 97 8.88 -6.21 6.45
C CYS A 97 8.76 -5.90 7.94
N GLU A 98 9.61 -4.99 8.43
CA GLU A 98 9.52 -4.44 9.78
C GLU A 98 8.39 -3.40 9.87
N SER A 99 8.17 -2.64 8.78
CA SER A 99 7.06 -1.70 8.70
C SER A 99 6.60 -1.52 7.26
N ALA A 100 5.34 -1.16 7.10
CA ALA A 100 4.74 -0.80 5.83
C ALA A 100 3.82 0.40 6.05
N GLU A 101 3.99 1.43 5.22
CA GLU A 101 3.17 2.62 5.23
C GLU A 101 2.50 2.78 3.87
N VAL A 102 1.19 3.06 3.87
CA VAL A 102 0.41 3.31 2.66
C VAL A 102 -0.38 4.60 2.84
N LEU A 103 -0.09 5.60 2.03
CA LEU A 103 -0.75 6.91 2.08
C LEU A 103 -1.48 7.19 0.77
N GLU A 104 -2.71 7.66 0.87
CA GLU A 104 -3.47 8.15 -0.28
C GLU A 104 -2.98 9.54 -0.65
N ASP A 105 -2.50 9.72 -1.88
CA ASP A 105 -2.02 10.99 -2.42
C ASP A 105 -0.94 11.64 -1.54
N ASN A 106 -0.17 10.81 -0.84
CA ASN A 106 0.87 11.22 0.09
C ASN A 106 0.35 12.05 1.28
N GLU A 107 -0.90 11.84 1.66
CA GLU A 107 -1.51 12.58 2.75
C GLU A 107 -1.87 11.65 3.91
N ASN A 108 -3.01 10.98 3.82
CA ASN A 108 -3.54 10.17 4.91
C ASN A 108 -3.51 8.68 4.56
N GLY A 109 -3.35 7.85 5.55
CA GLY A 109 -3.37 6.40 5.35
C GLY A 109 -3.02 5.61 6.60
N ALA A 110 -2.24 4.56 6.42
CA ALA A 110 -1.87 3.65 7.50
C ALA A 110 -0.41 3.18 7.40
#